data_d20cdcfb3df406daa09e578d9718e364
#
_entry.id   d20cdcfb3df406daa09e578d9718e364
#
_cell.length_a   1.000
_cell.length_b   1.000
_cell.length_c   1.000
_cell.angle_alpha   90.00
_cell.angle_beta   90.00
_cell.angle_gamma   90.00
#
_symmetry.space_group_name_H-M   'P 1'
#
loop_
_entity.id
_entity.type
_entity.pdbx_description
1 polymer ?
#
loop_
_entity_poly.entity_id
_entity_poly.type
_entity_poly.pdbx_seq_one_letter_code
_entity_poly.pdbx_strand_id
1 'polypeptide(L)'
;MRRILEEKITEVNVVVMPDFFLDRLISLNCDVDAFSQTLQDVVKRKGGCVDGIEQAELRGGNAVNTASALAALDVNVTPIVCTNKLGLKLIRFYFKARNVNLLHVKILEEASITTAIELETENGKANVMLRDLGSLADFGPHNLSDEDFEVIENANYVCVFNWAGTRRFGTELAETVFRHVKTKGKGKTYYDTADPTPNEREIPALTENVLRGKIVDVLSVNENEAVCYASQLSNKVKALRKKLRFDELAMESARILASQLSARVDLHTTNFSATFTEKGETMVPAFKIPVLRATGAGDAWNAGNILGDALGFSDSCRLTLANAVAAYYISDLKGRHSTRRQLIRFCEKLMHEQN
;
A
#
# COMPACT_ATOMS: atom_id res chain seq x y z
N MET A 1 2.34 -22.03 -7.28
CA MET A 1 3.46 -21.19 -7.74
C MET A 1 3.84 -21.42 -9.21
N ARG A 2 4.15 -22.64 -9.68
CA ARG A 2 4.52 -22.87 -11.11
C ARG A 2 3.46 -22.41 -12.11
N ARG A 3 2.18 -22.53 -11.79
CA ARG A 3 1.06 -22.03 -12.61
C ARG A 3 1.20 -20.54 -12.96
N ILE A 4 1.79 -19.73 -12.09
CA ILE A 4 2.04 -18.28 -12.36
C ILE A 4 2.94 -18.08 -13.59
N LEU A 5 3.85 -19.00 -13.90
CA LEU A 5 4.71 -18.90 -15.11
C LEU A 5 3.95 -19.19 -16.41
N GLU A 6 2.89 -19.99 -16.33
CA GLU A 6 2.16 -20.51 -17.48
C GLU A 6 0.98 -19.61 -17.88
N GLU A 7 0.48 -18.80 -16.94
CA GLU A 7 -0.67 -17.92 -17.17
C GLU A 7 -0.30 -16.68 -18.03
N LYS A 8 -1.22 -16.28 -18.88
CA LYS A 8 -1.11 -15.04 -19.67
C LYS A 8 -1.46 -13.81 -18.81
N ILE A 9 -0.53 -13.40 -17.96
CA ILE A 9 -0.71 -12.28 -17.03
C ILE A 9 -0.82 -10.94 -17.77
N THR A 10 -0.28 -10.84 -18.98
CA THR A 10 -0.35 -9.64 -19.83
C THR A 10 -1.76 -9.26 -20.27
N GLU A 11 -2.77 -10.09 -20.01
CA GLU A 11 -4.18 -9.75 -20.23
C GLU A 11 -4.84 -9.07 -19.02
N VAL A 12 -4.15 -9.04 -17.85
CA VAL A 12 -4.64 -8.39 -16.65
C VAL A 12 -4.25 -6.91 -16.67
N ASN A 13 -5.25 -6.04 -16.65
CA ASN A 13 -5.10 -4.59 -16.61
C ASN A 13 -5.52 -4.05 -15.24
N VAL A 14 -4.63 -3.32 -14.58
CA VAL A 14 -4.84 -2.76 -13.24
C VAL A 14 -4.66 -1.25 -13.27
N VAL A 15 -5.64 -0.50 -12.80
CA VAL A 15 -5.53 0.94 -12.54
C VAL A 15 -5.21 1.14 -11.07
N VAL A 16 -4.23 1.99 -10.76
CA VAL A 16 -3.85 2.36 -9.39
C VAL A 16 -3.82 3.87 -9.22
N MET A 17 -4.30 4.37 -8.09
CA MET A 17 -4.36 5.81 -7.78
C MET A 17 -4.32 6.06 -6.26
N PRO A 18 -4.09 7.29 -5.78
CA PRO A 18 -3.72 8.50 -6.51
C PRO A 18 -2.27 8.93 -6.29
N ASP A 19 -1.46 8.19 -5.49
CA ASP A 19 -0.27 8.74 -4.84
C ASP A 19 1.06 8.29 -5.44
N PHE A 20 1.98 9.25 -5.51
CA PHE A 20 3.40 9.08 -5.73
C PHE A 20 4.17 10.03 -4.82
N PHE A 21 5.13 9.50 -4.08
CA PHE A 21 6.01 10.28 -3.21
C PHE A 21 7.47 10.20 -3.67
N LEU A 22 8.16 11.29 -3.52
CA LEU A 22 9.62 11.35 -3.54
C LEU A 22 10.08 11.07 -2.11
N ASP A 23 10.53 9.86 -1.85
CA ASP A 23 10.97 9.48 -0.52
C ASP A 23 12.49 9.65 -0.40
N ARG A 24 12.92 10.24 0.70
CA ARG A 24 14.32 10.31 1.11
C ARG A 24 14.48 9.66 2.48
N LEU A 25 15.35 8.68 2.57
CA LEU A 25 15.77 8.08 3.83
C LEU A 25 17.07 8.74 4.29
N ILE A 26 17.10 9.17 5.53
CA ILE A 26 18.28 9.74 6.21
C ILE A 26 18.61 8.81 7.37
N SER A 27 19.79 8.19 7.36
CA SER A 27 20.26 7.32 8.45
C SER A 27 21.25 8.09 9.32
N LEU A 28 20.83 8.39 10.55
CA LEU A 28 21.62 9.23 11.45
C LEU A 28 22.69 8.45 12.23
N ASN A 29 22.54 7.13 12.41
CA ASN A 29 23.43 6.29 13.21
C ASN A 29 23.72 6.84 14.61
N CYS A 30 22.76 7.54 15.20
CA CYS A 30 22.77 8.08 16.55
C CYS A 30 21.34 8.17 17.09
N ASP A 31 21.21 8.37 18.39
CA ASP A 31 19.93 8.60 19.04
C ASP A 31 19.43 10.05 18.88
N VAL A 32 18.20 10.29 19.35
CA VAL A 32 17.55 11.59 19.23
C VAL A 32 18.27 12.69 20.03
N ASP A 33 18.86 12.35 21.17
CA ASP A 33 19.52 13.32 22.04
C ASP A 33 20.83 13.80 21.42
N ALA A 34 21.65 12.88 20.90
CA ALA A 34 22.90 13.20 20.22
C ALA A 34 22.64 14.02 18.94
N PHE A 35 21.60 13.68 18.17
CA PHE A 35 21.20 14.47 17.00
C PHE A 35 20.70 15.86 17.37
N SER A 36 19.88 15.95 18.43
CA SER A 36 19.39 17.24 18.95
C SER A 36 20.54 18.14 19.39
N GLN A 37 21.55 17.58 20.09
CA GLN A 37 22.73 18.34 20.50
C GLN A 37 23.51 18.86 19.29
N THR A 38 23.70 18.03 18.26
CA THR A 38 24.35 18.41 17.00
C THR A 38 23.62 19.58 16.33
N LEU A 39 22.29 19.53 16.27
CA LEU A 39 21.48 20.63 15.71
C LEU A 39 21.62 21.93 16.54
N GLN A 40 21.59 21.83 17.89
CA GLN A 40 21.75 22.99 18.76
C GLN A 40 23.11 23.66 18.54
N ASP A 41 24.18 22.90 18.35
CA ASP A 41 25.51 23.44 18.11
C ASP A 41 25.64 24.14 16.75
N VAL A 42 24.96 23.61 15.72
CA VAL A 42 24.85 24.27 14.43
C VAL A 42 24.05 25.60 14.54
N VAL A 43 22.95 25.57 15.29
CA VAL A 43 22.11 26.77 15.51
C VAL A 43 22.85 27.85 16.29
N LYS A 44 23.61 27.50 17.35
CA LYS A 44 24.43 28.44 18.15
C LYS A 44 25.44 29.21 17.29
N ARG A 45 26.01 28.56 16.27
CA ARG A 45 26.94 29.23 15.32
C ARG A 45 26.23 29.89 14.14
N LYS A 46 24.89 30.02 14.20
CA LYS A 46 24.01 30.66 13.20
C LYS A 46 23.99 29.95 11.83
N GLY A 47 24.16 28.63 11.82
CA GLY A 47 24.08 27.80 10.63
C GLY A 47 25.36 27.01 10.34
N GLY A 48 25.28 26.12 9.38
CA GLY A 48 26.37 25.25 8.97
C GLY A 48 25.85 23.93 8.42
N CYS A 49 26.79 23.05 8.05
CA CYS A 49 26.49 21.70 7.56
C CYS A 49 26.72 20.66 8.64
N VAL A 50 26.01 19.56 8.56
CA VAL A 50 26.29 18.31 9.25
C VAL A 50 26.63 17.31 8.16
N ASP A 51 27.89 16.94 8.05
CA ASP A 51 28.41 16.05 7.03
C ASP A 51 28.44 14.59 7.51
N GLY A 52 28.61 13.66 6.56
CA GLY A 52 28.73 12.23 6.86
C GLY A 52 27.40 11.52 7.12
N ILE A 53 26.26 12.17 6.88
CA ILE A 53 24.93 11.58 7.00
C ILE A 53 24.60 10.80 5.73
N GLU A 54 24.37 9.50 5.88
CA GLU A 54 23.95 8.65 4.76
C GLU A 54 22.52 8.97 4.36
N GLN A 55 22.31 9.16 3.06
CA GLN A 55 21.00 9.45 2.49
C GLN A 55 20.75 8.56 1.27
N ALA A 56 19.51 8.08 1.13
CA ALA A 56 19.06 7.32 -0.02
C ALA A 56 17.76 7.90 -0.57
N GLU A 57 17.70 8.05 -1.90
CA GLU A 57 16.46 8.42 -2.59
C GLU A 57 15.70 7.17 -2.99
N LEU A 58 14.42 7.14 -2.67
CA LEU A 58 13.55 6.01 -2.87
C LEU A 58 12.27 6.45 -3.60
N ARG A 59 11.66 5.48 -4.23
CA ARG A 59 10.31 5.62 -4.75
C ARG A 59 9.34 5.38 -3.59
N GLY A 60 8.36 6.25 -3.40
CA GLY A 60 7.30 6.15 -2.41
C GLY A 60 5.91 6.26 -3.01
N GLY A 61 4.91 6.12 -2.15
CA GLY A 61 3.49 6.10 -2.48
C GLY A 61 2.94 4.69 -2.67
N ASN A 62 1.81 4.41 -2.00
CA ASN A 62 1.18 3.08 -2.01
C ASN A 62 0.78 2.66 -3.44
N ALA A 63 0.17 3.57 -4.21
CA ALA A 63 -0.22 3.30 -5.59
C ALA A 63 0.98 2.96 -6.48
N VAL A 64 2.05 3.77 -6.43
CA VAL A 64 3.23 3.56 -7.28
C VAL A 64 4.06 2.36 -6.83
N ASN A 65 4.13 2.08 -5.55
CA ASN A 65 4.80 0.88 -5.04
C ASN A 65 4.06 -0.39 -5.49
N THR A 66 2.74 -0.43 -5.33
CA THR A 66 1.90 -1.53 -5.82
C THR A 66 2.01 -1.67 -7.34
N ALA A 67 1.97 -0.55 -8.10
CA ALA A 67 2.18 -0.56 -9.54
C ALA A 67 3.51 -1.20 -9.94
N SER A 68 4.58 -0.85 -9.22
CA SER A 68 5.91 -1.39 -9.49
C SER A 68 6.02 -2.88 -9.21
N ALA A 69 5.37 -3.36 -8.13
CA ALA A 69 5.31 -4.78 -7.83
C ALA A 69 4.51 -5.56 -8.88
N LEU A 70 3.35 -5.06 -9.28
CA LEU A 70 2.52 -5.63 -10.36
C LEU A 70 3.28 -5.69 -11.69
N ALA A 71 3.92 -4.58 -12.07
CA ALA A 71 4.70 -4.49 -13.31
C ALA A 71 5.88 -5.49 -13.34
N ALA A 72 6.55 -5.69 -12.19
CA ALA A 72 7.61 -6.70 -12.07
C ALA A 72 7.08 -8.15 -12.23
N LEU A 73 5.80 -8.35 -11.95
CA LEU A 73 5.07 -9.61 -12.17
C LEU A 73 4.42 -9.71 -13.56
N ASP A 74 4.77 -8.82 -14.49
CA ASP A 74 4.28 -8.72 -15.87
C ASP A 74 2.79 -8.36 -16.01
N VAL A 75 2.17 -7.75 -15.01
CA VAL A 75 0.80 -7.19 -15.07
C VAL A 75 0.83 -5.85 -15.79
N ASN A 76 -0.16 -5.56 -16.65
CA ASN A 76 -0.35 -4.24 -17.23
C ASN A 76 -0.90 -3.27 -16.20
N VAL A 77 -0.21 -2.15 -15.97
CA VAL A 77 -0.60 -1.18 -14.95
C VAL A 77 -0.73 0.22 -15.53
N THR A 78 -1.79 0.89 -15.17
CA THR A 78 -2.00 2.31 -15.46
C THR A 78 -2.07 3.11 -14.17
N PRO A 79 -0.97 3.81 -13.77
CA PRO A 79 -1.02 4.71 -12.64
C PRO A 79 -1.73 6.03 -13.02
N ILE A 80 -2.82 6.34 -12.32
CA ILE A 80 -3.46 7.66 -12.32
C ILE A 80 -3.02 8.36 -11.03
N VAL A 81 -1.82 8.88 -11.03
CA VAL A 81 -1.18 9.47 -9.84
C VAL A 81 -0.78 10.91 -10.13
N CYS A 82 -0.70 11.74 -9.08
CA CYS A 82 -0.28 13.13 -9.23
C CYS A 82 1.16 13.35 -8.80
N THR A 83 1.83 14.24 -9.52
CA THR A 83 3.18 14.71 -9.21
C THR A 83 3.50 15.96 -10.03
N ASN A 84 4.69 16.54 -9.84
CA ASN A 84 5.19 17.61 -10.69
C ASN A 84 6.06 17.09 -11.84
N LYS A 85 6.61 18.01 -12.65
CA LYS A 85 7.47 17.66 -13.80
C LYS A 85 8.71 16.88 -13.41
N LEU A 86 9.30 17.12 -12.23
CA LEU A 86 10.45 16.37 -11.75
C LEU A 86 10.04 14.94 -11.36
N GLY A 87 8.95 14.81 -10.60
CA GLY A 87 8.42 13.52 -10.21
C GLY A 87 8.05 12.64 -11.41
N LEU A 88 7.48 13.20 -12.48
CA LEU A 88 7.23 12.44 -13.71
C LEU A 88 8.53 11.89 -14.34
N LYS A 89 9.63 12.66 -14.33
CA LYS A 89 10.93 12.14 -14.81
C LYS A 89 11.42 11.00 -13.95
N LEU A 90 11.23 11.06 -12.63
CA LEU A 90 11.61 9.99 -11.71
C LEU A 90 10.70 8.77 -11.87
N ILE A 91 9.39 8.93 -12.01
CA ILE A 91 8.49 7.82 -12.33
C ILE A 91 8.96 7.11 -13.60
N ARG A 92 9.25 7.84 -14.68
CA ARG A 92 9.79 7.26 -15.93
C ARG A 92 11.14 6.56 -15.74
N PHE A 93 11.98 7.05 -14.85
CA PHE A 93 13.25 6.40 -14.50
C PHE A 93 13.03 5.08 -13.74
N TYR A 94 12.07 5.05 -12.80
CA TYR A 94 11.75 3.86 -12.02
C TYR A 94 11.00 2.81 -12.85
N PHE A 95 10.08 3.23 -13.71
CA PHE A 95 9.31 2.35 -14.58
C PHE A 95 9.96 2.19 -15.95
N LYS A 96 10.93 1.27 -16.04
CA LYS A 96 11.52 0.87 -17.32
C LYS A 96 10.73 -0.24 -18.02
N ALA A 97 9.72 -0.78 -17.37
CA ALA A 97 8.91 -1.86 -17.90
C ALA A 97 7.93 -1.35 -18.98
N ARG A 98 7.74 -2.15 -20.04
CA ARG A 98 6.86 -1.82 -21.16
C ARG A 98 5.36 -1.92 -20.84
N ASN A 99 5.03 -2.62 -19.74
CA ASN A 99 3.67 -2.90 -19.30
C ASN A 99 3.10 -1.83 -18.33
N VAL A 100 3.71 -0.63 -18.29
CA VAL A 100 3.21 0.49 -17.48
C VAL A 100 2.82 1.64 -18.39
N ASN A 101 1.54 2.02 -18.35
CA ASN A 101 1.00 3.15 -19.09
C ASN A 101 1.09 4.42 -18.26
N LEU A 102 2.04 5.30 -18.53
CA LEU A 102 2.28 6.55 -17.80
C LEU A 102 1.55 7.78 -18.40
N LEU A 103 0.67 7.59 -19.38
CA LEU A 103 -0.07 8.71 -20.02
C LEU A 103 -1.06 9.39 -19.08
N HIS A 104 -1.50 8.66 -18.05
CA HIS A 104 -2.51 9.11 -17.08
C HIS A 104 -1.90 9.74 -15.81
N VAL A 105 -0.58 9.91 -15.75
CA VAL A 105 0.08 10.63 -14.65
C VAL A 105 -0.27 12.11 -14.73
N LYS A 106 -0.87 12.65 -13.67
CA LYS A 106 -1.30 14.05 -13.56
C LYS A 106 -0.12 14.92 -13.15
N ILE A 107 0.23 15.87 -14.00
CA ILE A 107 1.30 16.84 -13.73
C ILE A 107 0.64 18.05 -13.07
N LEU A 108 0.81 18.15 -11.77
CA LEU A 108 0.34 19.25 -10.94
C LEU A 108 1.53 20.13 -10.50
N GLU A 109 1.25 21.10 -9.64
CA GLU A 109 2.24 22.11 -9.27
C GLU A 109 3.33 21.53 -8.35
N GLU A 110 2.92 20.77 -7.33
CA GLU A 110 3.79 20.26 -6.28
C GLU A 110 3.83 18.74 -6.23
N ALA A 111 5.02 18.17 -6.06
CA ALA A 111 5.18 16.75 -5.76
C ALA A 111 4.97 16.47 -4.28
N SER A 112 4.50 15.29 -3.97
CA SER A 112 4.50 14.79 -2.58
C SER A 112 5.90 14.33 -2.20
N ILE A 113 6.36 14.68 -1.01
CA ILE A 113 7.72 14.40 -0.52
C ILE A 113 7.63 13.78 0.88
N THR A 114 8.39 12.72 1.11
CA THR A 114 8.62 12.18 2.46
C THR A 114 10.11 12.18 2.76
N THR A 115 10.49 12.73 3.90
CA THR A 115 11.81 12.53 4.48
C THR A 115 11.67 11.61 5.69
N ALA A 116 12.17 10.39 5.59
CA ALA A 116 12.21 9.43 6.68
C ALA A 116 13.57 9.57 7.39
N ILE A 117 13.55 9.93 8.66
CA ILE A 117 14.75 10.03 9.51
C ILE A 117 14.80 8.78 10.35
N GLU A 118 15.83 7.95 10.12
CA GLU A 118 16.09 6.75 10.89
C GLU A 118 17.06 7.08 12.04
N LEU A 119 16.62 6.81 13.26
CA LEU A 119 17.33 7.06 14.52
C LEU A 119 17.55 5.74 15.26
N GLU A 120 18.64 5.64 15.99
CA GLU A 120 18.88 4.54 16.91
C GLU A 120 18.06 4.70 18.19
N THR A 121 17.60 3.59 18.74
CA THR A 121 16.89 3.51 20.03
C THR A 121 17.38 2.31 20.82
N GLU A 122 17.08 2.25 22.11
CA GLU A 122 17.42 1.09 22.96
C GLU A 122 16.91 -0.26 22.41
N ASN A 123 15.80 -0.25 21.64
CA ASN A 123 15.14 -1.45 21.13
C ASN A 123 15.36 -1.65 19.61
N GLY A 124 16.35 -0.99 19.01
CA GLY A 124 16.63 -1.03 17.58
C GLY A 124 16.50 0.34 16.92
N LYS A 125 15.95 0.39 15.70
CA LYS A 125 15.81 1.63 14.95
C LYS A 125 14.37 2.11 14.90
N ALA A 126 14.17 3.43 14.99
CA ALA A 126 12.88 4.08 14.78
C ALA A 126 12.93 5.04 13.60
N ASN A 127 11.82 5.16 12.87
CA ASN A 127 11.67 6.08 11.75
C ASN A 127 10.71 7.21 12.10
N VAL A 128 11.17 8.44 11.90
CA VAL A 128 10.33 9.66 11.96
C VAL A 128 10.10 10.15 10.53
N MET A 129 8.83 10.18 10.10
CA MET A 129 8.46 10.60 8.75
C MET A 129 8.01 12.06 8.74
N LEU A 130 8.76 12.90 8.05
CA LEU A 130 8.36 14.27 7.72
C LEU A 130 7.73 14.27 6.33
N ARG A 131 6.42 14.57 6.26
CA ARG A 131 5.65 14.46 5.01
C ARG A 131 5.14 15.81 4.57
N ASP A 132 5.41 16.12 3.30
CA ASP A 132 4.72 17.14 2.54
C ASP A 132 3.87 16.45 1.47
N LEU A 133 2.56 16.66 1.54
CA LEU A 133 1.61 16.02 0.62
C LEU A 133 1.57 16.71 -0.74
N GLY A 134 2.04 17.98 -0.83
CA GLY A 134 1.95 18.76 -2.06
C GLY A 134 0.54 18.73 -2.65
N SER A 135 0.47 18.65 -3.96
CA SER A 135 -0.81 18.62 -4.69
C SER A 135 -1.68 17.39 -4.41
N LEU A 136 -1.15 16.33 -3.79
CA LEU A 136 -1.95 15.16 -3.38
C LEU A 136 -3.00 15.52 -2.34
N ALA A 137 -2.73 16.51 -1.47
CA ALA A 137 -3.66 16.93 -0.44
C ALA A 137 -5.02 17.37 -1.01
N ASP A 138 -5.01 17.91 -2.22
CA ASP A 138 -6.17 18.43 -2.94
C ASP A 138 -6.57 17.59 -4.15
N PHE A 139 -5.95 16.43 -4.34
CA PHE A 139 -6.28 15.54 -5.45
C PHE A 139 -7.66 14.92 -5.25
N GLY A 140 -8.52 15.03 -6.26
CA GLY A 140 -9.89 14.56 -6.20
C GLY A 140 -10.49 14.25 -7.57
N PRO A 141 -11.80 13.99 -7.64
CA PRO A 141 -12.49 13.68 -8.90
C PRO A 141 -12.29 14.72 -9.99
N HIS A 142 -12.14 15.98 -9.63
CA HIS A 142 -11.92 17.10 -10.56
C HIS A 142 -10.57 17.04 -11.31
N ASN A 143 -9.66 16.19 -10.89
CA ASN A 143 -8.40 15.96 -11.58
C ASN A 143 -8.46 14.81 -12.60
N LEU A 144 -9.58 14.06 -12.63
CA LEU A 144 -9.77 12.97 -13.58
C LEU A 144 -10.38 13.49 -14.88
N SER A 145 -9.88 13.01 -16.01
CA SER A 145 -10.40 13.29 -17.35
C SER A 145 -11.29 12.17 -17.85
N ASP A 146 -12.00 12.39 -18.97
CA ASP A 146 -12.81 11.36 -19.62
C ASP A 146 -11.94 10.16 -20.05
N GLU A 147 -10.71 10.38 -20.52
CA GLU A 147 -9.76 9.33 -20.88
C GLU A 147 -9.34 8.48 -19.67
N ASP A 148 -9.28 9.07 -18.46
CA ASP A 148 -9.04 8.31 -17.23
C ASP A 148 -10.23 7.39 -16.94
N PHE A 149 -11.45 7.88 -17.10
CA PHE A 149 -12.64 7.06 -16.91
C PHE A 149 -12.75 5.93 -17.93
N GLU A 150 -12.35 6.15 -19.19
CA GLU A 150 -12.28 5.08 -20.19
C GLU A 150 -11.33 3.95 -19.79
N VAL A 151 -10.16 4.29 -19.22
CA VAL A 151 -9.21 3.28 -18.72
C VAL A 151 -9.77 2.57 -17.49
N ILE A 152 -10.43 3.29 -16.58
CA ILE A 152 -11.08 2.74 -15.38
C ILE A 152 -12.17 1.72 -15.79
N GLU A 153 -13.00 2.03 -16.79
CA GLU A 153 -14.06 1.14 -17.28
C GLU A 153 -13.52 -0.19 -17.83
N ASN A 154 -12.35 -0.16 -18.46
CA ASN A 154 -11.75 -1.31 -19.12
C ASN A 154 -10.78 -2.11 -18.25
N ALA A 155 -10.47 -1.65 -17.04
CA ALA A 155 -9.57 -2.34 -16.12
C ALA A 155 -10.22 -3.57 -15.49
N ASN A 156 -9.39 -4.61 -15.20
CA ASN A 156 -9.81 -5.77 -14.40
C ASN A 156 -9.86 -5.43 -12.91
N TYR A 157 -8.98 -4.52 -12.48
CA TYR A 157 -8.92 -3.99 -11.11
C TYR A 157 -8.76 -2.48 -11.14
N VAL A 158 -9.52 -1.79 -10.31
CA VAL A 158 -9.38 -0.37 -10.03
C VAL A 158 -9.08 -0.21 -8.55
N CYS A 159 -7.86 0.19 -8.25
CA CYS A 159 -7.31 0.25 -6.92
C CYS A 159 -7.14 1.69 -6.48
N VAL A 160 -7.77 2.06 -5.36
CA VAL A 160 -7.56 3.35 -4.70
C VAL A 160 -6.76 3.10 -3.43
N PHE A 161 -5.70 3.87 -3.25
CA PHE A 161 -4.78 3.77 -2.13
C PHE A 161 -4.69 5.07 -1.35
N ASN A 162 -4.10 5.00 -0.15
CA ASN A 162 -3.65 6.15 0.63
C ASN A 162 -4.71 7.27 0.79
N TRP A 163 -5.93 6.87 1.17
CA TRP A 163 -6.98 7.84 1.52
C TRP A 163 -6.51 8.86 2.55
N ALA A 164 -5.71 8.41 3.53
CA ALA A 164 -5.16 9.27 4.56
C ALA A 164 -4.22 10.38 4.03
N GLY A 165 -3.62 10.20 2.87
CA GLY A 165 -2.81 11.21 2.18
C GLY A 165 -3.61 12.16 1.31
N THR A 166 -4.82 11.76 0.88
CA THR A 166 -5.71 12.55 0.03
C THR A 166 -6.68 13.36 0.90
N ARG A 167 -6.17 14.39 1.55
CA ARG A 167 -6.76 15.07 2.71
C ARG A 167 -8.17 15.61 2.51
N ARG A 168 -8.43 16.30 1.40
CA ARG A 168 -9.71 17.00 1.19
C ARG A 168 -10.72 16.15 0.45
N PHE A 169 -10.28 15.44 -0.58
CA PHE A 169 -11.18 14.78 -1.53
C PHE A 169 -11.04 13.27 -1.58
N GLY A 170 -10.31 12.65 -0.63
CA GLY A 170 -10.05 11.21 -0.66
C GLY A 170 -11.32 10.33 -0.60
N THR A 171 -12.30 10.73 0.19
CA THR A 171 -13.61 10.06 0.26
C THR A 171 -14.38 10.23 -1.04
N GLU A 172 -14.45 11.45 -1.57
CA GLU A 172 -15.13 11.74 -2.84
C GLU A 172 -14.46 11.06 -4.03
N LEU A 173 -13.13 11.00 -4.05
CA LEU A 173 -12.37 10.28 -5.08
C LEU A 173 -12.71 8.80 -5.09
N ALA A 174 -12.63 8.15 -3.94
CA ALA A 174 -12.95 6.72 -3.83
C ALA A 174 -14.42 6.45 -4.18
N GLU A 175 -15.34 7.26 -3.68
CA GLU A 175 -16.77 7.13 -3.97
C GLU A 175 -17.04 7.28 -5.48
N THR A 176 -16.53 8.35 -6.11
CA THR A 176 -16.75 8.64 -7.54
C THR A 176 -16.19 7.52 -8.41
N VAL A 177 -14.94 7.14 -8.19
CA VAL A 177 -14.27 6.10 -8.97
C VAL A 177 -14.96 4.75 -8.82
N PHE A 178 -15.24 4.34 -7.58
CA PHE A 178 -15.84 3.03 -7.33
C PHE A 178 -17.28 2.95 -7.82
N ARG A 179 -18.09 4.01 -7.66
CA ARG A 179 -19.43 4.07 -8.28
C ARG A 179 -19.38 3.99 -9.80
N HIS A 180 -18.40 4.65 -10.41
CA HIS A 180 -18.21 4.58 -11.86
C HIS A 180 -17.89 3.15 -12.31
N VAL A 181 -16.96 2.45 -11.62
CA VAL A 181 -16.67 1.04 -11.89
C VAL A 181 -17.93 0.17 -11.75
N LYS A 182 -18.74 0.40 -10.71
CA LYS A 182 -19.97 -0.39 -10.48
C LYS A 182 -21.07 -0.15 -11.51
N THR A 183 -21.09 1.03 -12.11
CA THR A 183 -22.16 1.40 -13.07
C THR A 183 -21.77 1.19 -14.54
N LYS A 184 -20.50 1.36 -14.88
CA LYS A 184 -20.02 1.33 -16.27
C LYS A 184 -18.82 0.41 -16.49
N GLY A 185 -18.05 0.11 -15.44
CA GLY A 185 -16.86 -0.72 -15.54
C GLY A 185 -17.16 -2.22 -15.50
N LYS A 186 -16.11 -3.01 -15.75
CA LYS A 186 -16.17 -4.48 -15.77
C LYS A 186 -15.34 -5.10 -14.64
N GLY A 187 -14.49 -4.30 -14.01
CA GLY A 187 -13.49 -4.75 -13.04
C GLY A 187 -13.98 -4.77 -11.60
N LYS A 188 -13.08 -5.23 -10.73
CA LYS A 188 -13.25 -5.17 -9.29
C LYS A 188 -12.65 -3.90 -8.72
N THR A 189 -13.27 -3.39 -7.68
CA THR A 189 -12.75 -2.28 -6.86
C THR A 189 -11.93 -2.82 -5.70
N TYR A 190 -10.73 -2.25 -5.52
CA TYR A 190 -9.79 -2.63 -4.47
C TYR A 190 -9.40 -1.39 -3.66
N TYR A 191 -9.54 -1.47 -2.35
CA TYR A 191 -9.29 -0.33 -1.48
C TYR A 191 -8.29 -0.68 -0.36
N ASP A 192 -7.22 0.12 -0.25
CA ASP A 192 -6.29 0.14 0.87
C ASP A 192 -6.11 1.60 1.28
N THR A 193 -6.59 1.94 2.45
CA THR A 193 -6.70 3.34 2.88
C THR A 193 -5.41 3.90 3.45
N ALA A 194 -4.40 3.08 3.68
CA ALA A 194 -3.25 3.35 4.54
C ALA A 194 -3.68 3.74 5.97
N ASP A 195 -2.73 4.10 6.83
CA ASP A 195 -3.02 4.48 8.22
C ASP A 195 -4.03 5.64 8.29
N PRO A 196 -5.25 5.43 8.79
CA PRO A 196 -6.29 6.45 8.82
C PRO A 196 -6.08 7.51 9.89
N THR A 197 -5.17 7.30 10.84
CA THR A 197 -4.95 8.18 12.00
C THR A 197 -4.77 9.66 11.64
N PRO A 198 -3.98 10.01 10.59
CA PRO A 198 -3.80 11.41 10.22
C PRO A 198 -5.07 12.10 9.71
N ASN A 199 -6.12 11.33 9.36
CA ASN A 199 -7.39 11.84 8.83
C ASN A 199 -8.61 11.32 9.63
N GLU A 200 -8.42 11.07 10.92
CA GLU A 200 -9.39 10.41 11.82
C GLU A 200 -10.78 11.06 11.79
N ARG A 201 -10.85 12.39 11.66
CA ARG A 201 -12.11 13.14 11.64
C ARG A 201 -13.01 12.79 10.46
N GLU A 202 -12.43 12.36 9.35
CA GLU A 202 -13.14 12.01 8.11
C GLU A 202 -13.51 10.53 8.01
N ILE A 203 -13.09 9.70 8.99
CA ILE A 203 -13.41 8.25 9.01
C ILE A 203 -14.93 7.99 8.98
N PRO A 204 -15.78 8.73 9.72
CA PRO A 204 -17.24 8.53 9.64
C PRO A 204 -17.79 8.73 8.22
N ALA A 205 -17.35 9.79 7.50
CA ALA A 205 -17.77 10.04 6.13
C ALA A 205 -17.29 8.96 5.16
N LEU A 206 -16.03 8.52 5.29
CA LEU A 206 -15.50 7.39 4.53
C LEU A 206 -16.31 6.13 4.77
N THR A 207 -16.62 5.83 6.02
CA THR A 207 -17.37 4.63 6.40
C THR A 207 -18.76 4.61 5.77
N GLU A 208 -19.51 5.70 5.86
CA GLU A 208 -20.87 5.77 5.34
C GLU A 208 -20.92 5.84 3.81
N ASN A 209 -20.09 6.64 3.19
CA ASN A 209 -20.18 6.90 1.75
C ASN A 209 -19.49 5.83 0.88
N VAL A 210 -18.40 5.23 1.40
CA VAL A 210 -17.57 4.29 0.64
C VAL A 210 -17.67 2.87 1.18
N LEU A 211 -17.30 2.63 2.44
CA LEU A 211 -17.20 1.28 2.97
C LEU A 211 -18.57 0.59 3.06
N ARG A 212 -19.61 1.29 3.51
CA ARG A 212 -21.00 0.81 3.53
C ARG A 212 -21.72 0.95 2.19
N GLY A 213 -21.14 1.68 1.26
CA GLY A 213 -21.73 2.03 -0.03
C GLY A 213 -21.94 0.85 -1.01
N LYS A 214 -21.50 -0.36 -0.67
CA LYS A 214 -21.52 -1.57 -1.54
C LYS A 214 -20.77 -1.37 -2.86
N ILE A 215 -19.80 -0.47 -2.85
CA ILE A 215 -18.99 -0.12 -4.02
C ILE A 215 -17.55 -0.63 -3.93
N VAL A 216 -17.17 -1.22 -2.81
CA VAL A 216 -15.86 -1.84 -2.57
C VAL A 216 -16.02 -3.36 -2.66
N ASP A 217 -15.28 -4.02 -3.57
CA ASP A 217 -15.25 -5.49 -3.66
C ASP A 217 -14.23 -6.08 -2.69
N VAL A 218 -13.07 -5.43 -2.56
CA VAL A 218 -11.97 -5.87 -1.70
C VAL A 218 -11.49 -4.71 -0.85
N LEU A 219 -11.55 -4.87 0.46
CA LEU A 219 -10.94 -3.98 1.44
C LEU A 219 -9.69 -4.65 2.01
N SER A 220 -8.52 -4.10 1.69
CA SER A 220 -7.23 -4.53 2.24
C SER A 220 -6.91 -3.71 3.48
N VAL A 221 -6.56 -4.37 4.56
CA VAL A 221 -6.27 -3.72 5.84
C VAL A 221 -5.11 -4.41 6.57
N ASN A 222 -4.33 -3.62 7.30
CA ASN A 222 -3.45 -4.12 8.33
C ASN A 222 -4.16 -4.18 9.70
N GLU A 223 -3.44 -4.58 10.75
CA GLU A 223 -3.99 -4.74 12.09
C GLU A 223 -4.60 -3.44 12.64
N ASN A 224 -3.89 -2.31 12.49
CA ASN A 224 -4.34 -1.01 12.98
C ASN A 224 -5.58 -0.51 12.23
N GLU A 225 -5.58 -0.64 10.92
CA GLU A 225 -6.68 -0.24 10.05
C GLU A 225 -7.94 -1.07 10.33
N ALA A 226 -7.79 -2.40 10.47
CA ALA A 226 -8.89 -3.28 10.81
C ALA A 226 -9.56 -2.87 12.13
N VAL A 227 -8.76 -2.63 13.18
CA VAL A 227 -9.26 -2.20 14.50
C VAL A 227 -9.89 -0.81 14.45
N CYS A 228 -9.29 0.11 13.68
CA CYS A 228 -9.78 1.46 13.52
C CYS A 228 -11.19 1.47 12.91
N TYR A 229 -11.37 0.88 11.74
CA TYR A 229 -12.65 0.86 11.03
C TYR A 229 -13.72 0.03 11.74
N ALA A 230 -13.35 -1.13 12.28
CA ALA A 230 -14.30 -1.93 13.06
C ALA A 230 -14.79 -1.20 14.31
N SER A 231 -13.98 -0.32 14.91
CA SER A 231 -14.36 0.50 16.05
C SER A 231 -15.42 1.56 15.71
N GLN A 232 -15.51 2.00 14.46
CA GLN A 232 -16.57 2.88 13.97
C GLN A 232 -17.88 2.12 13.77
N LEU A 233 -17.78 0.85 13.38
CA LEU A 233 -18.96 0.03 13.07
C LEU A 233 -19.54 -0.65 14.30
N SER A 234 -18.74 -0.96 15.34
CA SER A 234 -19.17 -1.75 16.49
C SER A 234 -18.47 -1.36 17.79
N ASN A 235 -19.29 -1.05 18.81
CA ASN A 235 -18.81 -0.86 20.17
C ASN A 235 -18.19 -2.12 20.80
N LYS A 236 -18.40 -3.29 20.20
CA LYS A 236 -17.85 -4.57 20.63
C LYS A 236 -16.31 -4.56 20.63
N VAL A 237 -15.71 -3.86 19.66
CA VAL A 237 -14.24 -3.74 19.51
C VAL A 237 -13.60 -3.10 20.75
N LYS A 238 -14.24 -2.07 21.34
CA LYS A 238 -13.74 -1.41 22.55
C LYS A 238 -13.70 -2.37 23.76
N ALA A 239 -14.68 -3.26 23.86
CA ALA A 239 -14.70 -4.27 24.92
C ALA A 239 -13.66 -5.39 24.70
N LEU A 240 -13.46 -5.79 23.46
CA LEU A 240 -12.49 -6.82 23.07
C LEU A 240 -11.05 -6.34 23.25
N ARG A 241 -10.76 -5.06 23.02
CA ARG A 241 -9.41 -4.46 23.18
C ARG A 241 -8.79 -4.67 24.55
N LYS A 242 -9.63 -4.84 25.61
CA LYS A 242 -9.16 -5.10 26.98
C LYS A 242 -8.89 -6.59 27.26
N LYS A 243 -9.29 -7.50 26.35
CA LYS A 243 -9.30 -8.94 26.60
C LYS A 243 -8.43 -9.74 25.64
N LEU A 244 -8.23 -9.25 24.43
CA LEU A 244 -7.54 -9.95 23.35
C LEU A 244 -6.13 -9.37 23.14
N ARG A 245 -5.22 -10.21 22.68
CA ARG A 245 -3.95 -9.78 22.13
C ARG A 245 -4.21 -9.03 20.82
N PHE A 246 -3.26 -8.24 20.39
CA PHE A 246 -3.47 -7.34 19.23
C PHE A 246 -3.80 -8.10 17.94
N ASP A 247 -3.13 -9.22 17.67
CA ASP A 247 -3.41 -10.06 16.50
C ASP A 247 -4.84 -10.64 16.53
N GLU A 248 -5.27 -11.10 17.71
CA GLU A 248 -6.62 -11.63 17.92
C GLU A 248 -7.68 -10.53 17.76
N LEU A 249 -7.39 -9.33 18.26
CA LEU A 249 -8.25 -8.16 18.10
C LEU A 249 -8.38 -7.77 16.62
N ALA A 250 -7.28 -7.80 15.87
CA ALA A 250 -7.28 -7.51 14.43
C ALA A 250 -8.13 -8.52 13.65
N MET A 251 -8.02 -9.81 13.97
CA MET A 251 -8.87 -10.86 13.38
C MET A 251 -10.36 -10.66 13.68
N GLU A 252 -10.72 -10.41 14.95
CA GLU A 252 -12.10 -10.13 15.31
C GLU A 252 -12.63 -8.85 14.65
N SER A 253 -11.77 -7.84 14.52
CA SER A 253 -12.10 -6.61 13.82
C SER A 253 -12.38 -6.87 12.33
N ALA A 254 -11.54 -7.66 11.66
CA ALA A 254 -11.75 -8.03 10.26
C ALA A 254 -13.04 -8.86 10.06
N ARG A 255 -13.40 -9.76 11.00
CA ARG A 255 -14.70 -10.46 10.98
C ARG A 255 -15.88 -9.50 11.11
N ILE A 256 -15.77 -8.52 12.01
CA ILE A 256 -16.81 -7.48 12.18
C ILE A 256 -16.96 -6.69 10.88
N LEU A 257 -15.83 -6.27 10.25
CA LEU A 257 -15.88 -5.58 8.98
C LEU A 257 -16.57 -6.42 7.91
N ALA A 258 -16.14 -7.67 7.70
CA ALA A 258 -16.73 -8.56 6.69
C ALA A 258 -18.23 -8.87 6.95
N SER A 259 -18.68 -8.86 8.20
CA SER A 259 -20.08 -9.08 8.55
C SER A 259 -20.98 -7.84 8.31
N GLN A 260 -20.40 -6.65 8.27
CA GLN A 260 -21.14 -5.39 8.15
C GLN A 260 -20.94 -4.68 6.81
N LEU A 261 -19.90 -5.05 6.07
CA LEU A 261 -19.60 -4.53 4.76
C LEU A 261 -19.87 -5.61 3.71
N SER A 262 -20.27 -5.21 2.52
CA SER A 262 -20.44 -6.15 1.39
C SER A 262 -19.10 -6.53 0.73
N ALA A 263 -17.99 -6.04 1.25
CA ALA A 263 -16.65 -6.29 0.73
C ALA A 263 -16.04 -7.58 1.27
N ARG A 264 -15.20 -8.24 0.48
CA ARG A 264 -14.22 -9.16 1.02
C ARG A 264 -13.18 -8.35 1.81
N VAL A 265 -12.90 -8.75 3.04
CA VAL A 265 -11.88 -8.11 3.87
C VAL A 265 -10.63 -8.98 3.89
N ASP A 266 -9.54 -8.43 3.38
CA ASP A 266 -8.24 -9.08 3.34
C ASP A 266 -7.32 -8.43 4.39
N LEU A 267 -7.00 -9.17 5.45
CA LEU A 267 -6.12 -8.74 6.55
C LEU A 267 -4.70 -9.25 6.32
N HIS A 268 -3.72 -8.35 6.31
CA HIS A 268 -2.31 -8.70 6.26
C HIS A 268 -1.59 -8.22 7.51
N THR A 269 -0.88 -9.13 8.15
CA THR A 269 -0.14 -8.89 9.38
C THR A 269 1.33 -9.33 9.24
N THR A 270 2.14 -9.09 10.25
CA THR A 270 3.52 -9.58 10.28
C THR A 270 3.60 -11.11 10.44
N ASN A 271 2.58 -11.76 10.99
CA ASN A 271 2.58 -13.17 11.36
C ASN A 271 1.76 -14.05 10.40
N PHE A 272 0.71 -13.50 9.80
CA PHE A 272 -0.22 -14.23 8.93
C PHE A 272 -0.93 -13.27 7.98
N SER A 273 -1.62 -13.84 6.99
CA SER A 273 -2.64 -13.13 6.22
C SER A 273 -3.94 -13.93 6.25
N ALA A 274 -5.05 -13.21 6.26
CA ALA A 274 -6.37 -13.83 6.30
C ALA A 274 -7.37 -13.10 5.40
N THR A 275 -8.34 -13.82 4.88
CA THR A 275 -9.47 -13.26 4.14
C THR A 275 -10.76 -13.63 4.82
N PHE A 276 -11.69 -12.68 4.87
CA PHE A 276 -13.00 -12.82 5.50
C PHE A 276 -14.08 -12.43 4.51
N THR A 277 -15.07 -13.29 4.38
CA THR A 277 -16.27 -13.11 3.55
C THR A 277 -17.50 -13.59 4.30
N GLU A 278 -18.68 -13.33 3.78
CA GLU A 278 -19.93 -13.92 4.31
C GLU A 278 -19.92 -15.46 4.26
N LYS A 279 -19.12 -16.06 3.37
CA LYS A 279 -19.06 -17.53 3.17
C LYS A 279 -18.07 -18.23 4.09
N GLY A 280 -17.20 -17.49 4.75
CA GLY A 280 -16.19 -18.04 5.64
C GLY A 280 -14.88 -17.25 5.62
N GLU A 281 -13.88 -17.83 6.28
CA GLU A 281 -12.55 -17.26 6.40
C GLU A 281 -11.46 -18.25 6.00
N THR A 282 -10.36 -17.71 5.50
CA THR A 282 -9.14 -18.49 5.21
C THR A 282 -7.95 -17.72 5.76
N MET A 283 -7.05 -18.41 6.45
CA MET A 283 -5.82 -17.85 7.01
C MET A 283 -4.61 -18.66 6.55
N VAL A 284 -3.52 -17.98 6.25
CA VAL A 284 -2.23 -18.59 5.93
C VAL A 284 -1.12 -17.88 6.72
N PRO A 285 -0.08 -18.60 7.20
CA PRO A 285 1.02 -17.99 7.92
C PRO A 285 1.89 -17.13 6.97
N ALA A 286 2.52 -16.10 7.51
CA ALA A 286 3.57 -15.37 6.82
C ALA A 286 4.87 -16.18 6.76
N PHE A 287 5.74 -15.89 5.79
CA PHE A 287 7.04 -16.52 5.69
C PHE A 287 7.98 -15.97 6.77
N LYS A 288 8.66 -16.87 7.49
CA LYS A 288 9.69 -16.49 8.47
C LYS A 288 11.00 -16.24 7.75
N ILE A 289 11.36 -14.99 7.57
CA ILE A 289 12.56 -14.54 6.87
C ILE A 289 13.20 -13.34 7.61
N PRO A 290 14.48 -13.07 7.40
CA PRO A 290 15.08 -11.83 7.87
C PRO A 290 14.42 -10.62 7.20
N VAL A 291 13.98 -9.66 8.01
CA VAL A 291 13.38 -8.41 7.54
C VAL A 291 14.48 -7.37 7.42
N LEU A 292 14.86 -7.03 6.20
CA LEU A 292 15.85 -6.00 5.91
C LEU A 292 15.20 -4.63 5.65
N ARG A 293 13.89 -4.64 5.37
CA ARG A 293 13.10 -3.46 5.07
C ARG A 293 11.62 -3.72 5.35
N ALA A 294 10.98 -2.89 6.15
CA ALA A 294 9.54 -3.04 6.46
C ALA A 294 8.64 -2.17 5.57
N THR A 295 9.07 -0.94 5.25
CA THR A 295 8.26 0.02 4.47
C THR A 295 8.00 -0.47 3.07
N GLY A 296 6.72 -0.47 2.64
CA GLY A 296 6.27 -0.96 1.34
C GLY A 296 5.94 -2.45 1.30
N ALA A 297 5.98 -3.15 2.44
CA ALA A 297 5.58 -4.56 2.54
C ALA A 297 4.10 -4.77 2.17
N GLY A 298 3.22 -3.90 2.67
CA GLY A 298 1.78 -3.91 2.35
C GLY A 298 1.52 -3.70 0.85
N ASP A 299 2.25 -2.76 0.22
CA ASP A 299 2.12 -2.49 -1.22
C ASP A 299 2.53 -3.71 -2.06
N ALA A 300 3.62 -4.37 -1.68
CA ALA A 300 4.06 -5.62 -2.32
C ALA A 300 3.05 -6.77 -2.08
N TRP A 301 2.50 -6.85 -0.87
CA TRP A 301 1.45 -7.81 -0.54
C TRP A 301 0.19 -7.58 -1.38
N ASN A 302 -0.27 -6.33 -1.49
CA ASN A 302 -1.41 -5.94 -2.32
C ASN A 302 -1.23 -6.39 -3.79
N ALA A 303 -0.03 -6.21 -4.35
CA ALA A 303 0.25 -6.65 -5.71
C ALA A 303 0.10 -8.17 -5.89
N GLY A 304 0.63 -8.96 -4.96
CA GLY A 304 0.46 -10.41 -4.97
C GLY A 304 -0.99 -10.86 -4.78
N ASN A 305 -1.73 -10.16 -3.91
CA ASN A 305 -3.15 -10.40 -3.65
C ASN A 305 -4.01 -10.12 -4.90
N ILE A 306 -3.82 -8.96 -5.53
CA ILE A 306 -4.52 -8.56 -6.76
C ILE A 306 -4.23 -9.56 -7.89
N LEU A 307 -2.96 -9.93 -8.10
CA LEU A 307 -2.58 -10.89 -9.12
C LEU A 307 -3.21 -12.25 -8.88
N GLY A 308 -3.13 -12.78 -7.64
CA GLY A 308 -3.69 -14.09 -7.31
C GLY A 308 -5.22 -14.13 -7.50
N ASP A 309 -5.92 -13.05 -7.17
CA ASP A 309 -7.36 -12.92 -7.37
C ASP A 309 -7.72 -12.80 -8.86
N ALA A 310 -6.96 -12.03 -9.64
CA ALA A 310 -7.13 -11.89 -11.08
C ALA A 310 -6.95 -13.23 -11.83
N LEU A 311 -6.06 -14.08 -11.34
CA LEU A 311 -5.82 -15.43 -11.87
C LEU A 311 -6.83 -16.47 -11.36
N GLY A 312 -7.78 -16.08 -10.52
CA GLY A 312 -8.80 -16.98 -9.96
C GLY A 312 -8.23 -18.04 -9.03
N PHE A 313 -7.16 -17.73 -8.27
CA PHE A 313 -6.61 -18.66 -7.30
C PHE A 313 -7.56 -18.82 -6.11
N SER A 314 -7.51 -20.00 -5.46
CA SER A 314 -8.18 -20.18 -4.17
C SER A 314 -7.61 -19.20 -3.13
N ASP A 315 -8.39 -18.88 -2.10
CA ASP A 315 -7.98 -17.93 -1.06
C ASP A 315 -6.62 -18.31 -0.44
N SER A 316 -6.40 -19.57 -0.12
CA SER A 316 -5.12 -20.00 0.44
C SER A 316 -3.95 -19.81 -0.54
N CYS A 317 -4.13 -20.12 -1.82
CA CYS A 317 -3.09 -19.90 -2.84
C CYS A 317 -2.83 -18.39 -3.09
N ARG A 318 -3.88 -17.60 -3.12
CA ARG A 318 -3.83 -16.14 -3.30
C ARG A 318 -3.08 -15.46 -2.16
N LEU A 319 -3.47 -15.75 -0.92
CA LEU A 319 -2.82 -15.21 0.27
C LEU A 319 -1.35 -15.68 0.39
N THR A 320 -1.06 -16.94 0.04
CA THR A 320 0.32 -17.43 0.02
C THR A 320 1.16 -16.70 -1.04
N LEU A 321 0.58 -16.41 -2.22
CA LEU A 321 1.24 -15.60 -3.24
C LEU A 321 1.52 -14.19 -2.72
N ALA A 322 0.54 -13.55 -2.11
CA ALA A 322 0.69 -12.21 -1.53
C ALA A 322 1.81 -12.17 -0.47
N ASN A 323 1.82 -13.15 0.44
CA ASN A 323 2.88 -13.30 1.43
C ASN A 323 4.25 -13.52 0.79
N ALA A 324 4.35 -14.29 -0.29
CA ALA A 324 5.60 -14.55 -0.99
C ALA A 324 6.16 -13.30 -1.67
N VAL A 325 5.29 -12.48 -2.32
CA VAL A 325 5.70 -11.21 -2.94
C VAL A 325 6.20 -10.23 -1.89
N ALA A 326 5.48 -10.10 -0.76
CA ALA A 326 5.91 -9.28 0.36
C ALA A 326 7.22 -9.79 0.98
N ALA A 327 7.34 -11.09 1.22
CA ALA A 327 8.53 -11.72 1.79
C ALA A 327 9.77 -11.47 0.92
N TYR A 328 9.68 -11.64 -0.39
CA TYR A 328 10.76 -11.32 -1.30
C TYR A 328 11.18 -9.84 -1.16
N TYR A 329 10.21 -8.92 -1.18
CA TYR A 329 10.46 -7.49 -1.12
C TYR A 329 11.14 -7.07 0.20
N ILE A 330 10.67 -7.54 1.35
CA ILE A 330 11.24 -7.18 2.66
C ILE A 330 12.60 -7.84 2.92
N SER A 331 12.98 -8.88 2.17
CA SER A 331 14.30 -9.52 2.21
C SER A 331 15.33 -8.87 1.28
N ASP A 332 14.94 -7.87 0.48
CA ASP A 332 15.85 -7.11 -0.39
C ASP A 332 16.14 -5.72 0.21
N LEU A 333 17.38 -5.47 0.60
CA LEU A 333 17.80 -4.20 1.21
C LEU A 333 17.51 -2.97 0.32
N LYS A 334 17.53 -3.15 -1.00
CA LYS A 334 17.25 -2.09 -1.99
C LYS A 334 15.76 -1.96 -2.32
N GLY A 335 14.89 -2.79 -1.74
CA GLY A 335 13.44 -2.77 -2.00
C GLY A 335 13.09 -3.06 -3.47
N ARG A 336 13.79 -4.02 -4.09
CA ARG A 336 13.46 -4.44 -5.46
C ARG A 336 12.34 -5.46 -5.45
N HIS A 337 11.38 -5.26 -6.33
CA HIS A 337 10.33 -6.25 -6.53
C HIS A 337 10.84 -7.43 -7.36
N SER A 338 10.31 -8.62 -7.09
CA SER A 338 10.66 -9.84 -7.82
C SER A 338 10.00 -9.88 -9.19
N THR A 339 10.72 -10.36 -10.18
CA THR A 339 10.08 -10.94 -11.37
C THR A 339 9.42 -12.27 -11.02
N ARG A 340 8.48 -12.76 -11.84
CA ARG A 340 7.84 -14.07 -11.64
C ARG A 340 8.85 -15.20 -11.44
N ARG A 341 9.90 -15.23 -12.27
CA ARG A 341 10.96 -16.27 -12.17
C ARG A 341 11.75 -16.17 -10.87
N GLN A 342 12.07 -14.96 -10.42
CA GLN A 342 12.78 -14.76 -9.15
C GLN A 342 11.91 -15.16 -7.97
N LEU A 343 10.61 -14.84 -8.00
CA LEU A 343 9.67 -15.21 -6.96
C LEU A 343 9.56 -16.72 -6.79
N ILE A 344 9.48 -17.47 -7.90
CA ILE A 344 9.39 -18.94 -7.85
C ILE A 344 10.66 -19.53 -7.26
N ARG A 345 11.84 -19.10 -7.73
CA ARG A 345 13.11 -19.56 -7.17
C ARG A 345 13.24 -19.26 -5.68
N PHE A 346 12.78 -18.09 -5.26
CA PHE A 346 12.75 -17.70 -3.85
C PHE A 346 11.89 -18.66 -3.03
N CYS A 347 10.69 -18.96 -3.49
CA CYS A 347 9.80 -19.88 -2.80
C CYS A 347 10.32 -21.33 -2.79
N GLU A 348 10.94 -21.79 -3.88
CA GLU A 348 11.58 -23.11 -3.93
C GLU A 348 12.71 -23.22 -2.90
N LYS A 349 13.53 -22.15 -2.78
CA LYS A 349 14.59 -22.08 -1.76
C LYS A 349 14.01 -22.17 -0.34
N LEU A 350 12.98 -21.38 -0.03
CA LEU A 350 12.34 -21.41 1.29
C LEU A 350 11.76 -22.80 1.66
N MET A 351 11.18 -23.51 0.69
CA MET A 351 10.68 -24.85 0.92
C MET A 351 11.79 -25.87 1.20
N HIS A 352 12.98 -25.70 0.61
CA HIS A 352 14.12 -26.57 0.88
C HIS A 352 14.81 -26.30 2.23
N GLU A 353 14.73 -25.05 2.72
CA GLU A 353 15.33 -24.68 4.02
C GLU A 353 14.41 -25.04 5.22
N GLN A 354 13.14 -25.35 4.99
CA GLN A 354 12.17 -25.75 6.02
C GLN A 354 11.96 -27.27 6.13
N ASN A 355 12.55 -28.06 5.22
CA ASN A 355 12.63 -29.53 5.27
C ASN A 355 14.00 -29.97 5.77
#